data_ce9f789efc2462d6d75d72b26cc54282
#
_entry.id   ce9f789efc2462d6d75d72b26cc54282
#
_cell.length_a   1.000
_cell.length_b   1.000
_cell.length_c   1.000
_cell.angle_alpha   90.00
_cell.angle_beta   90.00
_cell.angle_gamma   90.00
#
_symmetry.space_group_name_H-M   'P 1'
#
loop_
_entity.id
_entity.type
_entity.pdbx_description
1 polymer ?
#
loop_
_entity_poly.entity_id
_entity_poly.type
_entity_poly.pdbx_seq_one_letter_code
_entity_poly.pdbx_strand_id
1 'polypeptide(L)'
;TGDHEKTAEAIARETGIDVYVAGCLPEKKADEIKRLEETLGKVAMVGDDINDAPAVSTATVGISMGEGSDVAMETADVVLMKNYLPRIADTVRLSKRMNRIVKQNMLFSVLVILTLIASNFLQQVNLPIGVVFHEGSTLLVILNGLRLLKN
;
A
#
# COMPACT_ATOMS: atom_id res chain seq x y z
N THR A 1 -4.37 21.30 6.71
CA THR A 1 -3.26 21.94 7.42
C THR A 1 -3.76 22.75 8.60
N GLY A 2 -2.92 22.88 9.65
CA GLY A 2 -3.14 23.79 10.79
C GLY A 2 -2.87 25.26 10.48
N ASP A 3 -2.29 25.57 9.30
CA ASP A 3 -1.91 26.91 8.90
C ASP A 3 -3.12 27.82 8.63
N HIS A 4 -2.85 29.13 8.59
CA HIS A 4 -3.84 30.12 8.20
C HIS A 4 -4.23 29.98 6.73
N GLU A 5 -5.49 30.34 6.42
CA GLU A 5 -6.10 30.26 5.07
C GLU A 5 -5.20 30.80 3.96
N LYS A 6 -4.64 32.02 4.14
CA LYS A 6 -3.78 32.66 3.13
C LYS A 6 -2.48 31.87 2.85
N THR A 7 -1.90 31.26 3.88
CA THR A 7 -0.70 30.42 3.73
C THR A 7 -1.03 29.14 2.99
N ALA A 8 -2.11 28.48 3.41
CA ALA A 8 -2.58 27.24 2.78
C ALA A 8 -2.92 27.44 1.30
N GLU A 9 -3.61 28.54 0.96
CA GLU A 9 -3.93 28.90 -0.41
C GLU A 9 -2.69 29.14 -1.27
N ALA A 10 -1.72 29.89 -0.76
CA ALA A 10 -0.49 30.18 -1.47
C ALA A 10 0.30 28.90 -1.78
N ILE A 11 0.45 28.01 -0.79
CA ILE A 11 1.15 26.72 -0.95
C ILE A 11 0.39 25.82 -1.91
N ALA A 12 -0.94 25.71 -1.79
CA ALA A 12 -1.75 24.89 -2.68
C ALA A 12 -1.59 25.33 -4.15
N ARG A 13 -1.59 26.65 -4.39
CA ARG A 13 -1.39 27.21 -5.73
C ARG A 13 0.01 26.92 -6.28
N GLU A 14 1.06 27.07 -5.46
CA GLU A 14 2.46 26.83 -5.85
C GLU A 14 2.73 25.36 -6.14
N THR A 15 2.13 24.47 -5.36
CA THR A 15 2.33 23.01 -5.48
C THR A 15 1.34 22.31 -6.38
N GLY A 16 0.31 23.01 -6.88
CA GLY A 16 -0.72 22.44 -7.75
C GLY A 16 -1.68 21.49 -6.99
N ILE A 17 -1.92 21.74 -5.70
CA ILE A 17 -2.89 21.00 -4.91
C ILE A 17 -4.30 21.52 -5.22
N ASP A 18 -5.20 20.61 -5.60
CA ASP A 18 -6.57 20.96 -6.02
C ASP A 18 -7.48 21.37 -4.86
N VAL A 19 -7.32 20.76 -3.71
CA VAL A 19 -8.18 20.98 -2.53
C VAL A 19 -7.32 21.12 -1.28
N TYR A 20 -7.59 22.15 -0.49
CA TYR A 20 -6.95 22.33 0.80
C TYR A 20 -7.98 22.69 1.88
N VAL A 21 -7.69 22.35 3.12
CA VAL A 21 -8.46 22.73 4.29
C VAL A 21 -7.49 23.37 5.28
N ALA A 22 -7.73 24.64 5.63
CA ALA A 22 -6.89 25.43 6.51
C ALA A 22 -7.44 25.44 7.95
N GLY A 23 -6.62 25.84 8.93
CA GLY A 23 -7.02 26.00 10.31
C GLY A 23 -7.53 24.72 10.98
N CYS A 24 -7.10 23.57 10.53
CA CYS A 24 -7.50 22.27 11.08
C CYS A 24 -6.78 21.98 12.40
N LEU A 25 -7.55 21.88 13.48
CA LEU A 25 -7.11 21.28 14.73
C LEU A 25 -6.93 19.74 14.54
N PRO A 26 -6.13 19.07 15.40
CA PRO A 26 -5.87 17.63 15.26
C PRO A 26 -7.13 16.77 15.12
N GLU A 27 -8.15 17.02 15.94
CA GLU A 27 -9.43 16.32 15.89
C GLU A 27 -10.17 16.54 14.57
N LYS A 28 -10.17 17.77 14.07
CA LYS A 28 -10.79 18.13 12.78
C LYS A 28 -10.07 17.46 11.59
N LYS A 29 -8.75 17.21 11.69
CA LYS A 29 -8.02 16.46 10.65
C LYS A 29 -8.58 15.05 10.49
N ALA A 30 -8.84 14.36 11.61
CA ALA A 30 -9.41 13.01 11.59
C ALA A 30 -10.84 12.99 11.01
N ASP A 31 -11.67 13.97 11.39
CA ASP A 31 -13.03 14.09 10.85
C ASP A 31 -13.02 14.39 9.35
N GLU A 32 -12.07 15.21 8.88
CA GLU A 32 -11.92 15.49 7.46
C GLU A 32 -11.48 14.24 6.67
N ILE A 33 -10.61 13.40 7.23
CA ILE A 33 -10.24 12.11 6.63
C ILE A 33 -11.48 11.21 6.47
N LYS A 34 -12.32 11.09 7.50
CA LYS A 34 -13.58 10.32 7.40
C LYS A 34 -14.50 10.87 6.30
N ARG A 35 -14.67 12.19 6.25
CA ARG A 35 -15.47 12.85 5.21
C ARG A 35 -14.94 12.55 3.80
N LEU A 36 -13.62 12.58 3.63
CA LEU A 36 -12.97 12.26 2.36
C LEU A 36 -13.17 10.78 2.00
N GLU A 37 -13.08 9.87 2.96
CA GLU A 37 -13.34 8.44 2.73
C GLU A 37 -14.79 8.16 2.31
N GLU A 38 -15.75 8.84 2.92
CA GLU A 38 -17.16 8.73 2.53
C GLU A 38 -17.41 9.24 1.11
N THR A 39 -16.67 10.27 0.68
CA THR A 39 -16.90 10.95 -0.61
C THR A 39 -16.07 10.35 -1.74
N LEU A 40 -14.81 10.04 -1.49
CA LEU A 40 -13.82 9.62 -2.50
C LEU A 40 -13.44 8.14 -2.39
N GLY A 41 -13.80 7.48 -1.30
CA GLY A 41 -13.39 6.12 -0.98
C GLY A 41 -12.06 6.08 -0.21
N LYS A 42 -11.19 5.13 -0.54
CA LYS A 42 -9.94 4.90 0.21
C LYS A 42 -9.00 6.09 0.17
N VAL A 43 -8.56 6.54 1.35
CA VAL A 43 -7.68 7.69 1.54
C VAL A 43 -6.35 7.25 2.17
N ALA A 44 -5.24 7.81 1.69
CA ALA A 44 -3.95 7.74 2.36
C ALA A 44 -3.67 9.08 3.05
N MET A 45 -3.37 9.05 4.34
CA MET A 45 -2.93 10.23 5.10
C MET A 45 -1.42 10.16 5.33
N VAL A 46 -0.74 11.26 5.07
CA VAL A 46 0.69 11.42 5.37
C VAL A 46 0.84 12.46 6.47
N GLY A 47 1.52 12.09 7.54
CA GLY A 47 1.79 12.97 8.68
C GLY A 47 3.18 12.74 9.25
N ASP A 48 3.70 13.74 9.95
CA ASP A 48 5.03 13.71 10.58
C ASP A 48 5.01 14.10 12.06
N ASP A 49 3.90 14.63 12.56
CA ASP A 49 3.78 15.15 13.91
C ASP A 49 2.81 14.32 14.77
N ILE A 50 2.97 14.42 16.09
CA ILE A 50 2.06 13.82 17.08
C ILE A 50 0.60 14.28 16.86
N ASN A 51 0.43 15.51 16.39
CA ASN A 51 -0.88 16.09 16.09
C ASN A 51 -1.56 15.46 14.88
N ASP A 52 -0.82 14.73 14.05
CA ASP A 52 -1.32 14.02 12.87
C ASP A 52 -1.70 12.57 13.19
N ALA A 53 -1.23 12.01 14.31
CA ALA A 53 -1.46 10.62 14.69
C ALA A 53 -2.95 10.22 14.67
N PRO A 54 -3.93 11.02 15.15
CA PRO A 54 -5.35 10.69 15.06
C PRO A 54 -5.84 10.59 13.60
N ALA A 55 -5.38 11.47 12.71
CA ALA A 55 -5.74 11.44 11.29
C ALA A 55 -5.05 10.30 10.54
N VAL A 56 -3.77 10.04 10.84
CA VAL A 56 -2.99 8.91 10.31
C VAL A 56 -3.64 7.58 10.67
N SER A 57 -4.04 7.39 11.93
CA SER A 57 -4.71 6.16 12.40
C SER A 57 -6.13 5.99 11.86
N THR A 58 -6.78 7.07 11.42
CA THR A 58 -8.15 7.05 10.88
C THR A 58 -8.18 6.69 9.41
N ALA A 59 -7.16 7.06 8.65
CA ALA A 59 -7.10 6.84 7.20
C ALA A 59 -7.04 5.36 6.83
N THR A 60 -7.52 5.02 5.62
CA THR A 60 -7.38 3.65 5.06
C THR A 60 -5.92 3.19 5.02
N VAL A 61 -4.98 4.12 4.79
CA VAL A 61 -3.54 3.90 4.89
C VAL A 61 -2.90 5.11 5.56
N GLY A 62 -2.35 4.92 6.75
CA GLY A 62 -1.56 5.91 7.46
C GLY A 62 -0.09 5.82 7.08
N ILE A 63 0.52 6.95 6.71
CA ILE A 63 1.94 7.03 6.36
C ILE A 63 2.59 8.06 7.27
N SER A 64 3.65 7.66 7.99
CA SER A 64 4.49 8.55 8.78
C SER A 64 5.85 8.77 8.13
N MET A 65 6.40 9.95 8.34
CA MET A 65 7.77 10.27 7.94
C MET A 65 8.75 9.79 9.03
N GLY A 66 9.92 9.29 8.65
CA GLY A 66 10.85 8.61 9.56
C GLY A 66 11.57 9.52 10.57
N GLU A 67 11.47 10.83 10.41
CA GLU A 67 11.91 11.84 11.42
C GLU A 67 10.70 12.40 12.18
N GLY A 68 9.52 11.80 12.00
CA GLY A 68 8.31 12.16 12.74
C GLY A 68 8.36 11.74 14.21
N SER A 69 7.32 12.08 14.94
CA SER A 69 7.19 11.66 16.34
C SER A 69 7.03 10.14 16.46
N ASP A 70 7.56 9.56 17.56
CA ASP A 70 7.42 8.13 17.85
C ASP A 70 5.94 7.70 17.81
N VAL A 71 5.02 8.54 18.30
CA VAL A 71 3.58 8.27 18.30
C VAL A 71 3.03 8.20 16.87
N ALA A 72 3.43 9.10 15.97
CA ALA A 72 3.01 9.07 14.58
C ALA A 72 3.55 7.83 13.86
N MET A 73 4.81 7.44 14.16
CA MET A 73 5.42 6.23 13.59
C MET A 73 4.73 4.95 14.08
N GLU A 74 4.36 4.85 15.36
CA GLU A 74 3.68 3.68 15.93
C GLU A 74 2.24 3.52 15.42
N THR A 75 1.58 4.61 15.05
CA THR A 75 0.20 4.57 14.55
C THR A 75 0.09 4.40 13.04
N ALA A 76 1.17 4.56 12.30
CA ALA A 76 1.18 4.49 10.85
C ALA A 76 1.31 3.04 10.33
N ASP A 77 0.63 2.73 9.22
CA ASP A 77 0.80 1.46 8.50
C ASP A 77 2.13 1.40 7.73
N VAL A 78 2.65 2.57 7.33
CA VAL A 78 3.89 2.70 6.57
C VAL A 78 4.74 3.81 7.15
N VAL A 79 6.01 3.51 7.43
CA VAL A 79 7.00 4.52 7.85
C VAL A 79 8.03 4.74 6.76
N LEU A 80 8.16 5.97 6.28
CA LEU A 80 9.17 6.36 5.30
C LEU A 80 10.43 6.78 6.06
N MET A 81 11.48 5.97 6.02
CA MET A 81 12.72 6.14 6.80
C MET A 81 13.51 7.45 6.51
N LYS A 82 13.12 8.21 5.50
CA LYS A 82 13.71 9.50 5.16
C LYS A 82 12.61 10.51 4.89
N ASN A 83 12.82 11.76 5.32
CA ASN A 83 11.91 12.88 5.05
C ASN A 83 12.01 13.33 3.58
N TYR A 84 11.58 12.47 2.69
CA TYR A 84 11.60 12.70 1.25
C TYR A 84 10.26 12.32 0.62
N LEU A 85 9.36 13.28 0.48
CA LEU A 85 7.99 13.10 -0.03
C LEU A 85 7.90 12.33 -1.37
N PRO A 86 8.81 12.47 -2.36
CA PRO A 86 8.75 11.66 -3.57
C PRO A 86 8.78 10.14 -3.34
N ARG A 87 9.29 9.67 -2.18
CA ARG A 87 9.23 8.25 -1.80
C ARG A 87 7.81 7.70 -1.68
N ILE A 88 6.83 8.55 -1.41
CA ILE A 88 5.41 8.16 -1.39
C ILE A 88 5.01 7.60 -2.76
N ALA A 89 5.37 8.31 -3.83
CA ALA A 89 5.08 7.86 -5.19
C ALA A 89 5.80 6.55 -5.55
N ASP A 90 7.03 6.37 -5.07
CA ASP A 90 7.79 5.12 -5.24
C ASP A 90 7.12 3.97 -4.48
N THR A 91 6.69 4.20 -3.24
CA THR A 91 5.97 3.22 -2.41
C THR A 91 4.67 2.79 -3.06
N VAL A 92 3.89 3.73 -3.60
CA VAL A 92 2.64 3.42 -4.33
C VAL A 92 2.94 2.60 -5.59
N ARG A 93 3.99 2.93 -6.34
CA ARG A 93 4.41 2.17 -7.53
C ARG A 93 4.84 0.75 -7.17
N LEU A 94 5.64 0.62 -6.12
CA LEU A 94 6.09 -0.68 -5.62
C LEU A 94 4.91 -1.54 -5.16
N SER A 95 3.97 -0.97 -4.39
CA SER A 95 2.75 -1.65 -3.93
C SER A 95 1.90 -2.16 -5.11
N LYS A 96 1.69 -1.33 -6.14
CA LYS A 96 0.96 -1.74 -7.36
C LYS A 96 1.67 -2.87 -8.10
N ARG A 97 3.00 -2.83 -8.19
CA ARG A 97 3.83 -3.88 -8.81
C ARG A 97 3.76 -5.18 -8.01
N MET A 98 3.91 -5.08 -6.68
CA MET A 98 3.78 -6.22 -5.76
C MET A 98 2.40 -6.89 -5.89
N ASN A 99 1.33 -6.12 -5.83
CA ASN A 99 -0.03 -6.66 -5.95
C ASN A 99 -0.25 -7.38 -7.29
N ARG A 100 0.31 -6.86 -8.39
CA ARG A 100 0.26 -7.53 -9.70
C ARG A 100 0.98 -8.89 -9.68
N ILE A 101 2.18 -8.96 -9.08
CA ILE A 101 2.96 -10.20 -8.98
C ILE A 101 2.26 -11.20 -8.08
N VAL A 102 1.70 -10.77 -6.95
CA VAL A 102 0.91 -11.62 -6.04
C VAL A 102 -0.30 -12.21 -6.77
N LYS A 103 -1.05 -11.40 -7.51
CA LYS A 103 -2.20 -11.88 -8.31
C LYS A 103 -1.78 -12.88 -9.39
N GLN A 104 -0.65 -12.64 -10.07
CA GLN A 104 -0.09 -13.58 -11.05
C GLN A 104 0.27 -14.91 -10.39
N ASN A 105 0.97 -14.87 -9.27
CA ASN A 105 1.37 -16.07 -8.53
C ASN A 105 0.15 -16.86 -8.03
N MET A 106 -0.84 -16.16 -7.49
CA MET A 106 -2.08 -16.78 -7.01
C MET A 106 -2.85 -17.48 -8.13
N LEU A 107 -3.04 -16.77 -9.27
CA LEU A 107 -3.71 -17.35 -10.43
C LEU A 107 -2.95 -18.57 -10.99
N PHE A 108 -1.63 -18.47 -11.12
CA PHE A 108 -0.79 -19.56 -11.57
C PHE A 108 -0.87 -20.78 -10.65
N SER A 109 -0.78 -20.59 -9.33
CA SER A 109 -0.89 -21.67 -8.35
C SER A 109 -2.24 -22.37 -8.41
N VAL A 110 -3.33 -21.60 -8.51
CA VAL A 110 -4.69 -22.16 -8.63
C VAL A 110 -4.82 -22.98 -9.91
N LEU A 111 -4.30 -22.48 -11.05
CA LEU A 111 -4.33 -23.21 -12.31
C LEU A 111 -3.53 -24.53 -12.25
N VAL A 112 -2.35 -24.52 -11.63
CA VAL A 112 -1.54 -25.74 -11.44
C VAL A 112 -2.29 -26.76 -10.60
N ILE A 113 -2.89 -26.34 -9.48
CA ILE A 113 -3.67 -27.23 -8.61
C ILE A 113 -4.84 -27.84 -9.37
N LEU A 114 -5.63 -27.03 -10.07
CA LEU A 114 -6.78 -27.51 -10.85
C LEU A 114 -6.33 -28.49 -11.94
N THR A 115 -5.22 -28.23 -12.62
CA THR A 115 -4.66 -29.11 -13.64
C THR A 115 -4.24 -30.46 -13.04
N LEU A 116 -3.56 -30.45 -11.89
CA LEU A 116 -3.15 -31.66 -11.20
C LEU A 116 -4.35 -32.49 -10.72
N ILE A 117 -5.40 -31.83 -10.20
CA ILE A 117 -6.65 -32.52 -9.80
C ILE A 117 -7.30 -33.16 -11.02
N ALA A 118 -7.48 -32.43 -12.11
CA ALA A 118 -8.08 -32.96 -13.33
C ALA A 118 -7.27 -34.13 -13.91
N SER A 119 -5.94 -34.00 -13.96
CA SER A 119 -5.03 -35.06 -14.44
C SER A 119 -5.07 -36.32 -13.56
N ASN A 120 -5.24 -36.14 -12.25
CA ASN A 120 -5.41 -37.27 -11.33
C ASN A 120 -6.72 -38.03 -11.56
N PHE A 121 -7.84 -37.30 -11.77
CA PHE A 121 -9.11 -37.90 -12.13
C PHE A 121 -9.07 -38.69 -13.44
N LEU A 122 -8.29 -38.20 -14.41
CA LEU A 122 -8.06 -38.87 -15.71
C LEU A 122 -7.02 -39.98 -15.63
N GLN A 123 -6.45 -40.28 -14.47
CA GLN A 123 -5.38 -41.28 -14.23
C GLN A 123 -4.16 -41.09 -15.14
N GLN A 124 -3.88 -39.85 -15.55
CA GLN A 124 -2.79 -39.53 -16.47
C GLN A 124 -1.46 -39.23 -15.77
N VAL A 125 -1.49 -38.95 -14.45
CA VAL A 125 -0.32 -38.52 -13.69
C VAL A 125 -0.06 -39.47 -12.52
N ASN A 126 1.16 -40.00 -12.48
CA ASN A 126 1.65 -40.79 -11.37
C ASN A 126 2.08 -39.88 -10.22
N LEU A 127 2.01 -40.36 -8.98
CA LEU A 127 2.39 -39.62 -7.77
C LEU A 127 3.75 -38.89 -7.89
N PRO A 128 4.85 -39.51 -8.35
CA PRO A 128 6.15 -38.82 -8.51
C PRO A 128 6.08 -37.61 -9.45
N ILE A 129 5.39 -37.77 -10.58
CA ILE A 129 5.22 -36.69 -11.57
C ILE A 129 4.40 -35.54 -10.98
N GLY A 130 3.33 -35.85 -10.22
CA GLY A 130 2.51 -34.85 -9.53
C GLY A 130 3.33 -34.03 -8.52
N VAL A 131 4.20 -34.68 -7.77
CA VAL A 131 5.11 -34.02 -6.81
C VAL A 131 6.08 -33.08 -7.54
N VAL A 132 6.73 -33.56 -8.62
CA VAL A 132 7.68 -32.73 -9.40
C VAL A 132 6.99 -31.48 -9.99
N PHE A 133 5.77 -31.61 -10.52
CA PHE A 133 5.02 -30.47 -11.02
C PHE A 133 4.62 -29.49 -9.92
N HIS A 134 4.20 -30.00 -8.76
CA HIS A 134 3.85 -29.16 -7.61
C HIS A 134 5.05 -28.37 -7.09
N GLU A 135 6.16 -29.04 -6.80
CA GLU A 135 7.39 -28.39 -6.30
C GLU A 135 8.01 -27.48 -7.37
N GLY A 136 8.01 -27.89 -8.63
CA GLY A 136 8.46 -27.05 -9.75
C GLY A 136 7.66 -25.76 -9.88
N SER A 137 6.34 -25.84 -9.68
CA SER A 137 5.47 -24.64 -9.70
C SER A 137 5.78 -23.67 -8.57
N THR A 138 6.12 -24.19 -7.39
CA THR A 138 6.52 -23.37 -6.22
C THR A 138 7.82 -22.60 -6.52
N LEU A 139 8.80 -23.25 -7.15
CA LEU A 139 10.03 -22.58 -7.57
C LEU A 139 9.75 -21.44 -8.58
N LEU A 140 8.85 -21.65 -9.54
CA LEU A 140 8.46 -20.62 -10.50
C LEU A 140 7.78 -19.42 -9.82
N VAL A 141 6.91 -19.66 -8.82
CA VAL A 141 6.28 -18.61 -8.01
C VAL A 141 7.33 -17.80 -7.26
N ILE A 142 8.32 -18.45 -6.65
CA ILE A 142 9.42 -17.78 -5.95
C ILE A 142 10.24 -16.93 -6.94
N LEU A 143 10.63 -17.48 -8.08
CA LEU A 143 11.38 -16.75 -9.11
C LEU A 143 10.61 -15.52 -9.63
N ASN A 144 9.29 -15.65 -9.82
CA ASN A 144 8.47 -14.50 -10.19
C ASN A 144 8.41 -13.45 -9.08
N GLY A 145 8.39 -13.87 -7.80
CA GLY A 145 8.47 -12.96 -6.64
C GLY A 145 9.79 -12.18 -6.58
N LEU A 146 10.92 -12.81 -6.92
CA LEU A 146 12.23 -12.16 -6.93
C LEU A 146 12.34 -11.00 -7.94
N ARG A 147 11.41 -10.89 -8.91
CA ARG A 147 11.33 -9.73 -9.82
C ARG A 147 11.04 -8.42 -9.09
N LEU A 148 10.54 -8.46 -7.84
CA LEU A 148 10.37 -7.27 -7.02
C LEU A 148 11.71 -6.66 -6.59
N LEU A 149 12.77 -7.47 -6.49
CA LEU A 149 14.11 -7.01 -6.12
C LEU A 149 14.85 -6.28 -7.26
N LYS A 150 14.37 -6.44 -8.50
CA LYS A 150 14.92 -5.67 -9.64
C LYS A 150 14.19 -4.32 -9.72
N ASN A 151 14.96 -3.26 -9.49
CA ASN A 151 14.52 -1.89 -9.75
C ASN A 151 14.20 -1.67 -11.23
#